data_1ed214f3756b6609bd3c8ceedb926c58
#
_entry.id   1ed214f3756b6609bd3c8ceedb926c58
#
_cell.length_a   1.000
_cell.length_b   1.000
_cell.length_c   1.000
_cell.angle_alpha   90.00
_cell.angle_beta   90.00
_cell.angle_gamma   90.00
#
_symmetry.space_group_name_H-M   'P 1'
#
loop_
_entity.id
_entity.type
_entity.pdbx_description
1 polymer ?
#
loop_
_entity_poly.entity_id
_entity_poly.type
_entity_poly.pdbx_seq_one_letter_code
_entity_poly.pdbx_strand_id
1 'polypeptide(L)'
;MELIWNEQNQNAVVHEVRSDSPEITLPETVEGRKIVAVGAYCFSDRKRGKTTQDGNAAVRGEPFAHPAQGDFVEKIALPDAVERIENAAFFNCKKLYALEVGKRTTEIGSDVFNNCSALHKVRIRGKAGEETGAKQLLARISWDVEVQFDDAVLFYPEYYEGYDTIAPAHIFGFILVG
;
A
#
# COMPACT_ATOMS: atom_id res chain seq x y z
N MET A 1 11.59 9.89 10.51
CA MET A 1 10.38 9.87 9.68
C MET A 1 9.39 10.88 10.23
N GLU A 2 8.84 11.72 9.36
CA GLU A 2 7.81 12.73 9.66
C GLU A 2 6.55 12.38 8.88
N LEU A 3 5.37 12.56 9.51
CA LEU A 3 4.08 12.31 8.88
C LEU A 3 3.29 13.61 8.78
N ILE A 4 2.79 13.91 7.60
CA ILE A 4 1.81 14.97 7.37
C ILE A 4 0.45 14.29 7.27
N TRP A 5 -0.44 14.62 8.17
CA TRP A 5 -1.72 13.94 8.35
C TRP A 5 -2.82 14.92 8.77
N ASN A 6 -4.07 14.52 8.62
CA ASN A 6 -5.22 15.21 9.18
C ASN A 6 -6.06 14.25 10.03
N GLU A 7 -6.88 14.83 10.90
CA GLU A 7 -7.84 14.09 11.69
C GLU A 7 -9.13 13.85 10.91
N GLN A 8 -9.61 12.60 10.94
CA GLN A 8 -10.92 12.23 10.44
C GLN A 8 -11.58 11.25 11.43
N ASN A 9 -12.69 11.63 12.03
CA ASN A 9 -13.43 10.81 12.99
C ASN A 9 -12.53 10.26 14.13
N GLN A 10 -11.73 11.14 14.75
CA GLN A 10 -10.77 10.81 15.82
C GLN A 10 -9.60 9.89 15.41
N ASN A 11 -9.46 9.60 14.13
CA ASN A 11 -8.37 8.82 13.56
C ASN A 11 -7.53 9.69 12.63
N ALA A 12 -6.37 9.18 12.23
CA ALA A 12 -5.43 9.86 11.35
C ALA A 12 -5.52 9.33 9.92
N VAL A 13 -5.50 10.25 8.96
CA VAL A 13 -5.27 10.00 7.53
C VAL A 13 -3.93 10.60 7.15
N VAL A 14 -2.99 9.77 6.68
CA VAL A 14 -1.63 10.21 6.31
C VAL A 14 -1.63 10.67 4.86
N HIS A 15 -1.18 11.90 4.62
CA HIS A 15 -1.16 12.53 3.29
C HIS A 15 0.23 12.66 2.68
N GLU A 16 1.28 12.71 3.52
CA GLU A 16 2.67 12.75 3.07
C GLU A 16 3.56 12.10 4.14
N VAL A 17 4.58 11.41 3.69
CA VAL A 17 5.62 10.84 4.54
C VAL A 17 6.95 11.46 4.12
N ARG A 18 7.77 11.87 5.10
CA ARG A 18 9.13 12.31 4.87
C ARG A 18 10.10 11.38 5.58
N SER A 19 11.10 10.92 4.89
CA SER A 19 12.05 9.94 5.42
C SER A 19 13.35 9.97 4.64
N ASP A 20 14.46 9.69 5.32
CA ASP A 20 15.75 9.45 4.68
C ASP A 20 15.96 7.97 4.32
N SER A 21 15.03 7.09 4.74
CA SER A 21 15.04 5.68 4.38
C SER A 21 14.05 5.41 3.25
N PRO A 22 14.42 4.64 2.21
CA PRO A 22 13.50 4.19 1.18
C PRO A 22 12.53 3.10 1.65
N GLU A 23 12.80 2.46 2.80
CA GLU A 23 11.92 1.50 3.44
C GLU A 23 11.09 2.20 4.51
N ILE A 24 9.79 2.26 4.31
CA ILE A 24 8.85 2.98 5.15
C ILE A 24 8.02 1.99 5.96
N THR A 25 8.04 2.12 7.27
CA THR A 25 7.10 1.43 8.16
C THR A 25 6.28 2.48 8.90
N LEU A 26 5.00 2.60 8.55
CA LEU A 26 4.11 3.52 9.24
C LEU A 26 3.79 2.99 10.65
N PRO A 27 3.79 3.86 11.67
CA PRO A 27 3.42 3.48 13.02
C PRO A 27 1.92 3.18 13.13
N GLU A 28 1.50 2.47 14.17
CA GLU A 28 0.07 2.21 14.43
C GLU A 28 -0.70 3.50 14.75
N THR A 29 -0.02 4.47 15.35
CA THR A 29 -0.64 5.73 15.78
C THR A 29 0.27 6.92 15.52
N VAL A 30 -0.35 8.09 15.34
CA VAL A 30 0.31 9.40 15.33
C VAL A 30 -0.44 10.33 16.29
N GLU A 31 0.29 10.94 17.22
CA GLU A 31 -0.29 11.80 18.29
C GLU A 31 -1.48 11.16 19.01
N GLY A 32 -1.40 9.85 19.29
CA GLY A 32 -2.44 9.09 19.98
C GLY A 32 -3.64 8.68 19.11
N ARG A 33 -3.65 9.03 17.82
CA ARG A 33 -4.70 8.65 16.86
C ARG A 33 -4.25 7.50 16.01
N LYS A 34 -5.12 6.50 15.81
CA LYS A 34 -4.83 5.37 14.91
C LYS A 34 -4.75 5.85 13.47
N ILE A 35 -3.75 5.37 12.74
CA ILE A 35 -3.65 5.60 11.31
C ILE A 35 -4.58 4.61 10.60
N VAL A 36 -5.69 5.10 10.06
CA VAL A 36 -6.72 4.28 9.42
C VAL A 36 -6.75 4.43 7.90
N ALA A 37 -6.04 5.41 7.36
CA ALA A 37 -5.99 5.60 5.92
C ALA A 37 -4.66 6.17 5.44
N VAL A 38 -4.30 5.75 4.22
CA VAL A 38 -3.28 6.36 3.39
C VAL A 38 -3.98 7.25 2.37
N GLY A 39 -3.75 8.54 2.45
CA GLY A 39 -4.42 9.55 1.64
C GLY A 39 -4.01 9.52 0.16
N ALA A 40 -4.81 10.16 -0.67
CA ALA A 40 -4.56 10.23 -2.09
C ALA A 40 -3.20 10.87 -2.40
N TYR A 41 -2.46 10.25 -3.33
CA TYR A 41 -1.11 10.66 -3.74
C TYR A 41 -0.05 10.69 -2.63
N CYS A 42 -0.27 10.03 -1.50
CA CYS A 42 0.60 10.08 -0.32
C CYS A 42 2.07 9.79 -0.64
N PHE A 43 2.32 8.74 -1.43
CA PHE A 43 3.66 8.33 -1.86
C PHE A 43 3.95 8.64 -3.34
N SER A 44 3.03 9.28 -4.03
CA SER A 44 3.18 9.63 -5.44
C SER A 44 4.11 10.83 -5.63
N ASP A 45 4.91 10.82 -6.69
CA ASP A 45 5.69 11.98 -7.14
C ASP A 45 4.84 13.05 -7.85
N ARG A 46 3.57 12.75 -8.14
CA ARG A 46 2.64 13.75 -8.66
C ARG A 46 2.27 14.71 -7.56
N LYS A 47 2.48 16.00 -7.82
CA LYS A 47 1.98 17.05 -6.94
C LYS A 47 0.45 16.97 -6.92
N ARG A 48 -0.11 16.72 -5.74
CA ARG A 48 -1.52 16.96 -5.49
C ARG A 48 -1.84 18.39 -5.93
N GLY A 49 -2.80 18.58 -6.83
CA GLY A 49 -3.33 19.90 -7.09
C GLY A 49 -3.68 20.52 -5.73
N LYS A 50 -3.31 21.79 -5.49
CA LYS A 50 -3.48 22.47 -4.20
C LYS A 50 -4.91 22.27 -3.67
N THR A 51 -5.11 21.24 -2.86
CA THR A 51 -6.22 21.21 -1.93
C THR A 51 -5.68 21.81 -0.64
N THR A 52 -6.03 23.07 -0.43
CA THR A 52 -5.92 23.73 0.85
C THR A 52 -6.80 23.01 1.86
N GLN A 53 -6.25 22.03 2.53
CA GLN A 53 -6.73 21.60 3.83
C GLN A 53 -5.53 21.61 4.74
N ASP A 54 -5.63 22.46 5.73
CA ASP A 54 -4.66 22.65 6.80
C ASP A 54 -4.41 21.30 7.50
N GLY A 55 -3.44 20.57 7.00
CA GLY A 55 -2.92 19.40 7.71
C GLY A 55 -2.13 19.92 8.89
N ASN A 56 -2.44 19.48 10.10
CA ASN A 56 -1.56 19.65 11.24
C ASN A 56 -0.27 18.91 10.94
N ALA A 57 0.78 19.66 10.60
CA ALA A 57 2.11 19.12 10.51
C ALA A 57 2.63 18.89 11.92
N ALA A 58 2.66 17.66 12.38
CA ALA A 58 3.37 17.32 13.60
C ALA A 58 4.87 17.33 13.30
N VAL A 59 5.48 18.51 13.34
CA VAL A 59 6.92 18.67 13.19
C VAL A 59 7.55 18.71 14.58
N ARG A 60 8.22 17.65 14.98
CA ARG A 60 9.22 17.70 16.05
C ARG A 60 10.44 16.90 15.63
N GLY A 61 11.45 17.59 15.14
CA GLY A 61 12.74 17.04 14.74
C GLY A 61 13.36 17.87 13.63
N GLU A 62 14.64 17.70 13.38
CA GLU A 62 15.28 18.23 12.18
C GLU A 62 14.47 17.83 10.95
N PRO A 63 14.13 18.75 10.06
CA PRO A 63 13.27 18.44 8.91
C PRO A 63 13.97 17.38 8.06
N PHE A 64 13.35 16.22 7.90
CA PHE A 64 13.78 15.23 6.92
C PHE A 64 13.77 15.88 5.55
N ALA A 65 14.86 15.75 4.82
CA ALA A 65 15.12 16.57 3.64
C ALA A 65 14.15 16.28 2.48
N HIS A 66 13.58 15.05 2.42
CA HIS A 66 12.86 14.60 1.22
C HIS A 66 11.51 13.94 1.54
N PRO A 67 10.45 14.27 0.75
CA PRO A 67 9.25 13.45 0.72
C PRO A 67 9.59 12.02 0.26
N ALA A 68 9.07 11.03 0.96
CA ALA A 68 9.18 9.62 0.56
C ALA A 68 8.16 9.35 -0.57
N GLN A 69 8.55 9.64 -1.80
CA GLN A 69 7.67 9.65 -2.98
C GLN A 69 8.35 9.05 -4.22
N GLY A 70 7.52 8.52 -5.12
CA GLY A 70 7.95 8.06 -6.44
C GLY A 70 9.11 7.06 -6.37
N ASP A 71 10.16 7.34 -7.13
CA ASP A 71 11.33 6.45 -7.27
C ASP A 71 12.22 6.39 -6.03
N PHE A 72 11.93 7.14 -4.97
CA PHE A 72 12.65 7.04 -3.70
C PHE A 72 12.17 5.84 -2.87
N VAL A 73 10.88 5.50 -2.95
CA VAL A 73 10.26 4.49 -2.08
C VAL A 73 10.48 3.09 -2.65
N GLU A 74 11.02 2.19 -1.82
CA GLU A 74 11.34 0.82 -2.21
C GLU A 74 10.47 -0.22 -1.50
N LYS A 75 10.11 0.02 -0.23
CA LYS A 75 9.26 -0.88 0.55
C LYS A 75 8.35 -0.09 1.47
N ILE A 76 7.11 -0.54 1.61
CA ILE A 76 6.13 0.06 2.51
C ILE A 76 5.49 -1.03 3.38
N ALA A 77 5.44 -0.79 4.70
CA ALA A 77 4.62 -1.55 5.63
C ALA A 77 3.58 -0.62 6.27
N LEU A 78 2.31 -0.96 6.10
CA LEU A 78 1.18 -0.25 6.67
C LEU A 78 0.75 -0.89 7.98
N PRO A 79 0.28 -0.12 8.98
CA PRO A 79 -0.22 -0.68 10.24
C PRO A 79 -1.54 -1.43 10.06
N ASP A 80 -1.87 -2.30 11.03
CA ASP A 80 -3.07 -3.14 10.98
C ASP A 80 -4.39 -2.35 11.02
N ALA A 81 -4.35 -1.14 11.55
CA ALA A 81 -5.51 -0.27 11.64
C ALA A 81 -5.89 0.39 10.30
N VAL A 82 -5.03 0.31 9.26
CA VAL A 82 -5.35 0.91 7.96
C VAL A 82 -6.47 0.13 7.27
N GLU A 83 -7.58 0.82 7.06
CA GLU A 83 -8.79 0.31 6.40
C GLU A 83 -8.88 0.77 4.95
N ARG A 84 -8.29 1.95 4.64
CA ARG A 84 -8.44 2.59 3.34
C ARG A 84 -7.10 3.04 2.75
N ILE A 85 -6.91 2.76 1.47
CA ILE A 85 -5.87 3.32 0.61
C ILE A 85 -6.56 4.14 -0.47
N GLU A 86 -6.36 5.45 -0.47
CA GLU A 86 -7.05 6.35 -1.36
C GLU A 86 -6.46 6.37 -2.77
N ASN A 87 -7.12 7.08 -3.70
CA ASN A 87 -6.77 7.11 -5.12
C ASN A 87 -5.30 7.50 -5.35
N ALA A 88 -4.63 6.76 -6.21
CA ALA A 88 -3.26 7.03 -6.64
C ALA A 88 -2.23 7.13 -5.48
N ALA A 89 -2.51 6.52 -4.31
CA ALA A 89 -1.65 6.63 -3.12
C ALA A 89 -0.20 6.26 -3.39
N PHE A 90 0.06 5.25 -4.24
CA PHE A 90 1.40 4.79 -4.64
C PHE A 90 1.68 5.03 -6.13
N PHE A 91 0.92 5.89 -6.79
CA PHE A 91 1.12 6.17 -8.22
C PHE A 91 2.57 6.59 -8.52
N ASN A 92 3.18 6.01 -9.56
CA ASN A 92 4.58 6.25 -9.97
C ASN A 92 5.66 5.81 -8.96
N CYS A 93 5.35 4.97 -7.98
CA CYS A 93 6.39 4.37 -7.12
C CYS A 93 7.12 3.24 -7.88
N LYS A 94 7.95 3.61 -8.87
CA LYS A 94 8.55 2.64 -9.81
C LYS A 94 9.54 1.68 -9.16
N LYS A 95 10.13 2.06 -8.00
CA LYS A 95 11.05 1.22 -7.25
C LYS A 95 10.40 0.47 -6.09
N LEU A 96 9.12 0.73 -5.81
CA LEU A 96 8.39 0.01 -4.78
C LEU A 96 8.30 -1.47 -5.17
N TYR A 97 9.13 -2.32 -4.54
CA TYR A 97 9.17 -3.74 -4.82
C TYR A 97 8.32 -4.58 -3.85
N ALA A 98 8.06 -4.07 -2.63
CA ALA A 98 7.31 -4.79 -1.61
C ALA A 98 6.33 -3.88 -0.87
N LEU A 99 5.12 -4.40 -0.65
CA LEU A 99 4.08 -3.76 0.14
C LEU A 99 3.54 -4.75 1.19
N GLU A 100 3.44 -4.30 2.44
CA GLU A 100 2.78 -5.04 3.51
C GLU A 100 1.56 -4.28 4.00
N VAL A 101 0.40 -4.96 4.05
CA VAL A 101 -0.88 -4.40 4.48
C VAL A 101 -1.52 -5.25 5.56
N GLY A 102 -2.33 -4.62 6.41
CA GLY A 102 -3.15 -5.31 7.39
C GLY A 102 -4.40 -5.97 6.76
N LYS A 103 -5.00 -6.92 7.47
CA LYS A 103 -6.24 -7.58 7.02
C LYS A 103 -7.45 -6.63 6.93
N ARG A 104 -7.39 -5.49 7.59
CA ARG A 104 -8.46 -4.49 7.58
C ARG A 104 -8.47 -3.59 6.36
N THR A 105 -7.44 -3.63 5.53
CA THR A 105 -7.35 -2.81 4.33
C THR A 105 -8.35 -3.30 3.28
N THR A 106 -9.58 -2.81 3.34
CA THR A 106 -10.72 -3.25 2.53
C THR A 106 -11.11 -2.27 1.45
N GLU A 107 -10.77 -0.99 1.60
CA GLU A 107 -11.10 0.06 0.63
C GLU A 107 -9.86 0.46 -0.15
N ILE A 108 -9.83 0.13 -1.44
CA ILE A 108 -8.72 0.46 -2.34
C ILE A 108 -9.23 1.38 -3.45
N GLY A 109 -8.66 2.56 -3.52
CA GLY A 109 -8.99 3.56 -4.52
C GLY A 109 -8.63 3.18 -5.96
N SER A 110 -8.83 4.09 -6.90
CA SER A 110 -8.39 3.94 -8.29
C SER A 110 -6.91 4.28 -8.45
N ASP A 111 -6.26 3.72 -9.47
CA ASP A 111 -4.89 4.02 -9.88
C ASP A 111 -3.82 3.88 -8.78
N VAL A 112 -4.13 3.14 -7.70
CA VAL A 112 -3.28 3.04 -6.50
C VAL A 112 -1.88 2.55 -6.86
N PHE A 113 -1.76 1.53 -7.70
CA PHE A 113 -0.49 0.93 -8.11
C PHE A 113 -0.11 1.22 -9.55
N ASN A 114 -0.75 2.19 -10.18
CA ASN A 114 -0.45 2.54 -11.55
C ASN A 114 1.01 3.01 -11.66
N ASN A 115 1.77 2.38 -12.57
CA ASN A 115 3.19 2.62 -12.79
C ASN A 115 4.12 2.24 -11.61
N CYS A 116 3.72 1.25 -10.78
CA CYS A 116 4.58 0.59 -9.79
C CYS A 116 5.28 -0.62 -10.41
N SER A 117 6.18 -0.36 -11.37
CA SER A 117 6.77 -1.41 -12.23
C SER A 117 7.68 -2.41 -11.53
N ALA A 118 8.18 -2.09 -10.34
CA ALA A 118 9.01 -3.00 -9.55
C ALA A 118 8.19 -3.83 -8.54
N LEU A 119 6.88 -3.57 -8.38
CA LEU A 119 6.09 -4.25 -7.38
C LEU A 119 5.93 -5.73 -7.75
N HIS A 120 6.57 -6.62 -6.98
CA HIS A 120 6.53 -8.05 -7.19
C HIS A 120 6.16 -8.83 -5.92
N LYS A 121 6.04 -8.16 -4.76
CA LYS A 121 5.67 -8.80 -3.51
C LYS A 121 4.66 -7.98 -2.72
N VAL A 122 3.54 -8.61 -2.38
CA VAL A 122 2.54 -8.04 -1.47
C VAL A 122 2.29 -9.03 -0.34
N ARG A 123 2.46 -8.57 0.90
CA ARG A 123 2.09 -9.34 2.10
C ARG A 123 0.79 -8.78 2.67
N ILE A 124 -0.18 -9.66 2.88
CA ILE A 124 -1.44 -9.36 3.57
C ILE A 124 -1.42 -10.11 4.90
N ARG A 125 -1.36 -9.38 6.02
CA ARG A 125 -1.43 -10.00 7.34
C ARG A 125 -2.82 -10.56 7.58
N GLY A 126 -2.88 -11.82 7.98
CA GLY A 126 -4.09 -12.62 8.15
C GLY A 126 -4.08 -13.87 7.28
N LYS A 127 -5.08 -14.71 7.45
CA LYS A 127 -5.20 -15.97 6.71
C LYS A 127 -5.90 -15.79 5.37
N ALA A 128 -5.52 -16.59 4.39
CA ALA A 128 -6.06 -16.50 3.02
C ALA A 128 -7.58 -16.72 2.93
N GLY A 129 -8.18 -17.45 3.85
CA GLY A 129 -9.62 -17.71 3.90
C GLY A 129 -10.44 -16.70 4.72
N GLU A 130 -9.80 -15.76 5.40
CA GLU A 130 -10.52 -14.73 6.17
C GLU A 130 -11.14 -13.68 5.23
N GLU A 131 -12.24 -13.03 5.68
CA GLU A 131 -12.75 -11.83 5.03
C GLU A 131 -11.72 -10.70 5.19
N THR A 132 -10.91 -10.53 4.18
CA THR A 132 -9.90 -9.48 4.10
C THR A 132 -10.19 -8.61 2.88
N GLY A 133 -9.64 -7.42 2.85
CA GLY A 133 -9.64 -6.58 1.65
C GLY A 133 -8.82 -7.16 0.49
N ALA A 134 -8.30 -8.38 0.64
CA ALA A 134 -7.47 -9.05 -0.34
C ALA A 134 -8.07 -9.04 -1.74
N LYS A 135 -9.37 -9.28 -1.88
CA LYS A 135 -10.03 -9.27 -3.20
C LYS A 135 -9.91 -7.93 -3.92
N GLN A 136 -10.09 -6.83 -3.20
CA GLN A 136 -9.97 -5.49 -3.79
C GLN A 136 -8.52 -5.15 -4.11
N LEU A 137 -7.59 -5.53 -3.24
CA LEU A 137 -6.17 -5.36 -3.46
C LEU A 137 -5.68 -6.17 -4.66
N LEU A 138 -6.04 -7.47 -4.73
CA LEU A 138 -5.71 -8.37 -5.84
C LEU A 138 -6.26 -7.89 -7.18
N ALA A 139 -7.44 -7.27 -7.19
CA ALA A 139 -8.01 -6.68 -8.40
C ALA A 139 -7.27 -5.44 -8.92
N ARG A 140 -6.32 -4.88 -8.15
CA ARG A 140 -5.60 -3.64 -8.47
C ARG A 140 -4.10 -3.84 -8.70
N ILE A 141 -3.55 -4.98 -8.31
CA ILE A 141 -2.14 -5.33 -8.57
C ILE A 141 -2.00 -6.11 -9.86
N SER A 142 -0.78 -6.11 -10.42
CA SER A 142 -0.46 -6.89 -11.59
C SER A 142 -0.46 -8.39 -11.29
N TRP A 143 -0.74 -9.22 -12.27
CA TRP A 143 -0.82 -10.69 -12.15
C TRP A 143 0.52 -11.37 -11.83
N ASP A 144 1.64 -10.72 -12.04
CA ASP A 144 3.00 -11.20 -11.76
C ASP A 144 3.48 -10.91 -10.34
N VAL A 145 2.61 -10.40 -9.47
CA VAL A 145 2.95 -10.09 -8.08
C VAL A 145 2.72 -11.31 -7.18
N GLU A 146 3.75 -11.69 -6.41
CA GLU A 146 3.62 -12.68 -5.35
C GLU A 146 2.78 -12.12 -4.20
N VAL A 147 1.72 -12.82 -3.80
CA VAL A 147 0.89 -12.44 -2.66
C VAL A 147 1.04 -13.44 -1.52
N GLN A 148 1.53 -12.98 -0.39
CA GLN A 148 1.74 -13.78 0.82
C GLN A 148 0.67 -13.49 1.87
N PHE A 149 0.11 -14.54 2.47
CA PHE A 149 -0.69 -14.53 3.69
C PHE A 149 0.09 -15.21 4.82
N ASP A 150 -0.45 -15.21 6.02
CA ASP A 150 0.19 -15.87 7.16
C ASP A 150 0.21 -17.41 7.02
N ASP A 151 -0.73 -17.98 6.26
CA ASP A 151 -0.89 -19.42 6.05
C ASP A 151 -0.79 -19.86 4.59
N ALA A 152 -0.61 -18.94 3.64
CA ALA A 152 -0.57 -19.29 2.23
C ALA A 152 0.24 -18.29 1.40
N VAL A 153 0.78 -18.77 0.30
CA VAL A 153 1.37 -17.94 -0.75
C VAL A 153 0.60 -18.17 -2.03
N LEU A 154 0.13 -17.09 -2.65
CA LEU A 154 -0.48 -17.13 -3.97
C LEU A 154 0.59 -16.79 -5.00
N PHE A 155 0.94 -17.78 -5.82
CA PHE A 155 1.69 -17.54 -7.03
C PHE A 155 0.73 -17.50 -8.20
N TYR A 156 0.81 -16.45 -8.98
CA TYR A 156 0.37 -16.55 -10.35
C TYR A 156 1.44 -17.39 -11.07
N PRO A 157 1.11 -18.55 -11.63
CA PRO A 157 2.10 -19.32 -12.35
C PRO A 157 2.62 -18.48 -13.52
N GLU A 158 3.87 -18.05 -13.44
CA GLU A 158 4.66 -17.81 -14.63
C GLU A 158 4.63 -19.12 -15.41
N TYR A 159 4.12 -19.16 -16.62
CA TYR A 159 4.10 -20.32 -17.49
C TYR A 159 2.95 -21.30 -17.36
N TYR A 160 1.83 -20.94 -17.95
CA TYR A 160 1.16 -21.89 -18.80
C TYR A 160 1.43 -21.49 -20.26
N GLU A 161 2.56 -21.94 -20.79
CA GLU A 161 2.71 -22.02 -22.25
C GLU A 161 1.62 -22.98 -22.75
N GLY A 162 0.58 -22.48 -23.37
CA GLY A 162 -0.35 -23.28 -24.12
C GLY A 162 -1.85 -23.01 -23.99
N TYR A 163 -2.29 -22.00 -23.26
CA TYR A 163 -3.70 -21.62 -23.29
C TYR A 163 -3.88 -20.18 -23.76
N ASP A 164 -4.00 -20.05 -25.07
CA ASP A 164 -4.65 -18.88 -25.70
C ASP A 164 -6.08 -18.76 -25.15
N THR A 165 -6.40 -17.56 -24.70
CA THR A 165 -7.76 -17.05 -24.53
C THR A 165 -8.66 -17.69 -23.44
N ILE A 166 -8.29 -17.60 -22.15
CA ILE A 166 -9.30 -17.55 -21.10
C ILE A 166 -8.86 -16.51 -20.06
N ALA A 167 -9.69 -15.50 -19.87
CA ALA A 167 -9.50 -14.46 -18.86
C ALA A 167 -9.24 -15.08 -17.47
N PRO A 168 -8.30 -14.53 -16.67
CA PRO A 168 -7.78 -15.18 -15.47
C PRO A 168 -8.71 -15.09 -14.25
N ALA A 169 -10.01 -15.23 -14.42
CA ALA A 169 -10.96 -15.12 -13.31
C ALA A 169 -11.05 -16.39 -12.43
N HIS A 170 -10.37 -17.50 -12.76
CA HIS A 170 -10.69 -18.79 -12.15
C HIS A 170 -9.51 -19.70 -11.78
N ILE A 171 -8.27 -19.24 -11.78
CA ILE A 171 -7.15 -20.11 -11.37
C ILE A 171 -6.37 -19.48 -10.22
N PHE A 172 -6.91 -19.56 -9.02
CA PHE A 172 -6.16 -19.36 -7.80
C PHE A 172 -5.63 -20.73 -7.34
N GLY A 173 -4.37 -21.03 -7.63
CA GLY A 173 -3.67 -22.12 -6.98
C GLY A 173 -3.18 -21.68 -5.62
N PHE A 174 -3.73 -22.23 -4.53
CA PHE A 174 -3.20 -22.05 -3.18
C PHE A 174 -2.09 -23.05 -2.96
N ILE A 175 -0.88 -22.59 -2.64
CA ILE A 175 0.15 -23.44 -2.06
C ILE A 175 0.12 -23.18 -0.56
N LEU A 176 -0.42 -24.14 0.20
CA LEU A 176 -0.35 -24.13 1.66
C LEU A 176 1.11 -24.39 2.05
N VAL A 177 1.71 -23.48 2.80
CA VAL A 177 2.99 -23.67 3.45
C VAL A 177 2.69 -24.29 4.81
N GLY A 178 2.92 -25.60 4.93
CA GLY A 178 2.84 -26.35 6.18
C GLY A 178 4.06 -26.13 7.07
#